data_f08c84bbf7397f35bcdf54145b9bc2fe
#
_entry.id   f08c84bbf7397f35bcdf54145b9bc2fe
#
_cell.length_a   1.000
_cell.length_b   1.000
_cell.length_c   1.000
_cell.angle_alpha   90.00
_cell.angle_beta   90.00
_cell.angle_gamma   90.00
#
_symmetry.space_group_name_H-M   'P 1'
#
loop_
_entity.id
_entity.type
_entity.pdbx_description
1 polymer ?
#
loop_
_entity_poly.entity_id
_entity_poly.type
_entity_poly.pdbx_seq_one_letter_code
_entity_poly.pdbx_strand_id
1 'polypeptide(L)'
;MKHTPCVPKRRCRMLLAAAVMAALLSPAASPRAEAAAFDAHYTSASLSVQEQEAGNLLNSDRGRYNLPALTIDPELSRIARIKSQDMLAGGYFSHTSPTYGSVRDMLTRFGYPYSAASENIARHSTLEKAQAALISSPGHRRNVLSTTFTKVGIGVATTPEGYVYVTQIFCR
;
A
#
# COMPACT_ATOMS: atom_id res chain seq x y z
N MET A 1 83.13 16.49 43.08
CA MET A 1 82.98 17.16 41.79
C MET A 1 82.51 16.15 40.78
N LYS A 2 81.28 16.13 40.46
CA LYS A 2 80.68 15.27 39.41
C LYS A 2 79.78 16.11 38.52
N HIS A 3 80.22 16.32 37.29
CA HIS A 3 79.50 17.02 36.27
C HIS A 3 78.35 16.15 35.73
N THR A 4 77.15 16.72 35.72
CA THR A 4 75.98 16.11 35.10
C THR A 4 75.76 16.75 33.74
N PRO A 5 75.64 16.00 32.65
CA PRO A 5 75.39 16.60 31.34
C PRO A 5 73.91 16.93 31.15
N CYS A 6 73.67 18.08 30.55
CA CYS A 6 72.37 18.61 30.17
C CYS A 6 71.84 17.90 28.93
N VAL A 7 70.62 17.35 28.99
CA VAL A 7 69.91 16.70 27.88
C VAL A 7 68.99 17.73 27.19
N PRO A 8 69.06 17.92 25.88
CA PRO A 8 68.17 18.88 25.18
C PRO A 8 66.75 18.29 25.03
N LYS A 9 65.75 19.09 25.39
CA LYS A 9 64.32 18.81 25.21
C LYS A 9 63.97 18.82 23.72
N ARG A 10 63.65 17.67 23.13
CA ARG A 10 63.03 17.54 21.81
C ARG A 10 61.60 18.04 21.88
N ARG A 11 61.32 19.12 21.13
CA ARG A 11 59.92 19.59 20.90
C ARG A 11 59.23 18.58 19.97
N CYS A 12 58.30 17.83 20.51
CA CYS A 12 57.38 17.01 19.72
C CYS A 12 56.38 17.90 19.05
N ARG A 13 56.50 18.08 17.72
CA ARG A 13 55.45 18.72 16.89
C ARG A 13 54.36 17.71 16.69
N MET A 14 53.26 17.88 17.43
CA MET A 14 52.00 17.20 17.13
C MET A 14 51.44 17.78 15.82
N LEU A 15 51.50 16.96 14.76
CA LEU A 15 50.76 17.22 13.54
C LEU A 15 49.27 16.81 13.83
N LEU A 16 48.42 17.83 14.01
CA LEU A 16 46.95 17.62 14.01
C LEU A 16 46.54 17.27 12.56
N ALA A 17 46.28 16.01 12.30
CA ALA A 17 45.61 15.61 11.10
C ALA A 17 44.10 15.94 11.27
N ALA A 18 43.65 17.02 10.65
CA ALA A 18 42.22 17.34 10.54
C ALA A 18 41.57 16.34 9.57
N ALA A 19 40.92 15.32 10.07
CA ALA A 19 40.05 14.46 9.29
C ALA A 19 38.79 15.25 8.91
N VAL A 20 38.73 15.74 7.67
CA VAL A 20 37.51 16.30 7.10
C VAL A 20 36.55 15.15 6.83
N MET A 21 35.60 14.91 7.74
CA MET A 21 34.45 14.07 7.49
C MET A 21 33.54 14.77 6.48
N ALA A 22 33.66 14.40 5.21
CA ALA A 22 32.68 14.74 4.20
C ALA A 22 31.39 13.96 4.50
N ALA A 23 30.45 14.59 5.19
CA ALA A 23 29.11 14.08 5.32
C ALA A 23 28.49 14.05 3.91
N LEU A 24 28.33 12.85 3.36
CA LEU A 24 27.53 12.63 2.14
C LEU A 24 26.08 12.95 2.49
N LEU A 25 25.67 14.20 2.31
CA LEU A 25 24.26 14.55 2.23
C LEU A 25 23.71 13.90 0.96
N SER A 26 23.05 12.76 1.11
CA SER A 26 22.17 12.26 0.06
C SER A 26 21.11 13.33 -0.18
N PRO A 27 20.92 13.82 -1.42
CA PRO A 27 19.85 14.77 -1.68
C PRO A 27 18.52 14.09 -1.34
N ALA A 28 17.78 14.65 -0.39
CA ALA A 28 16.41 14.23 -0.13
C ALA A 28 15.63 14.34 -1.44
N ALA A 29 15.00 13.26 -1.87
CA ALA A 29 14.18 13.24 -3.07
C ALA A 29 13.13 14.35 -2.94
N SER A 30 12.94 15.14 -4.00
CA SER A 30 11.96 16.22 -3.97
C SER A 30 10.54 15.60 -3.83
N PRO A 31 9.60 16.27 -3.14
CA PRO A 31 8.22 15.80 -3.01
C PRO A 31 7.55 15.46 -4.35
N ARG A 32 8.01 16.12 -5.43
CA ARG A 32 7.55 15.87 -6.80
C ARG A 32 8.12 14.56 -7.38
N ALA A 33 9.34 14.18 -7.00
CA ALA A 33 9.95 12.90 -7.40
C ALA A 33 9.34 11.73 -6.64
N GLU A 34 8.99 11.92 -5.36
CA GLU A 34 8.24 10.92 -4.58
C GLU A 34 6.81 10.77 -5.11
N ALA A 35 6.11 11.87 -5.44
CA ALA A 35 4.79 11.82 -6.07
C ALA A 35 4.83 11.14 -7.44
N ALA A 36 5.86 11.39 -8.28
CA ALA A 36 6.02 10.74 -9.57
C ALA A 36 6.39 9.25 -9.45
N ALA A 37 7.18 8.86 -8.45
CA ALA A 37 7.49 7.47 -8.15
C ALA A 37 6.27 6.75 -7.57
N PHE A 38 5.48 7.44 -6.75
CA PHE A 38 4.19 6.99 -6.26
C PHE A 38 3.24 6.72 -7.45
N ASP A 39 3.07 7.68 -8.37
CA ASP A 39 2.24 7.53 -9.57
C ASP A 39 2.72 6.39 -10.49
N ALA A 40 4.03 6.21 -10.69
CA ALA A 40 4.55 5.16 -11.56
C ALA A 40 4.32 3.74 -11.03
N HIS A 41 4.33 3.55 -9.71
CA HIS A 41 4.01 2.26 -9.10
C HIS A 41 2.51 1.94 -9.18
N TYR A 42 1.66 2.96 -9.32
CA TYR A 42 0.19 2.86 -9.39
C TYR A 42 -0.35 2.80 -10.84
N THR A 43 0.47 3.08 -11.84
CA THR A 43 0.06 3.08 -13.26
C THR A 43 -0.05 1.68 -13.86
N SER A 44 0.50 0.64 -13.20
CA SER A 44 0.37 -0.73 -13.71
C SER A 44 -1.04 -1.25 -13.49
N ALA A 45 -1.76 -1.49 -14.59
CA ALA A 45 -3.03 -2.22 -14.57
C ALA A 45 -2.83 -3.75 -14.34
N SER A 46 -1.60 -4.22 -14.06
CA SER A 46 -1.37 -5.62 -13.70
C SER A 46 -1.76 -5.87 -12.24
N LEU A 47 -2.36 -7.04 -11.99
CA LEU A 47 -2.65 -7.52 -10.65
C LEU A 47 -1.37 -7.98 -9.95
N SER A 48 -1.21 -7.65 -8.68
CA SER A 48 -0.21 -8.29 -7.83
C SER A 48 -0.63 -9.72 -7.48
N VAL A 49 0.32 -10.54 -7.03
CA VAL A 49 0.03 -11.90 -6.56
C VAL A 49 -1.02 -11.90 -5.44
N GLN A 50 -0.90 -10.96 -4.50
CA GLN A 50 -1.85 -10.82 -3.38
C GLN A 50 -3.25 -10.39 -3.83
N GLU A 51 -3.36 -9.53 -4.84
CA GLU A 51 -4.66 -9.12 -5.40
C GLU A 51 -5.33 -10.26 -6.15
N GLN A 52 -4.55 -11.03 -6.91
CA GLN A 52 -5.07 -12.23 -7.58
C GLN A 52 -5.55 -13.26 -6.55
N GLU A 53 -4.78 -13.50 -5.49
CA GLU A 53 -5.15 -14.41 -4.40
C GLU A 53 -6.43 -13.96 -3.70
N ALA A 54 -6.53 -12.70 -3.30
CA ALA A 54 -7.72 -12.15 -2.65
C ALA A 54 -8.96 -12.21 -3.57
N GLY A 55 -8.79 -12.00 -4.87
CA GLY A 55 -9.85 -12.18 -5.88
C GLY A 55 -10.29 -13.64 -5.99
N ASN A 56 -9.36 -14.59 -5.95
CA ASN A 56 -9.66 -16.01 -5.97
C ASN A 56 -10.42 -16.45 -4.71
N LEU A 57 -10.04 -15.94 -3.52
CA LEU A 57 -10.76 -16.19 -2.26
C LEU A 57 -12.21 -15.70 -2.33
N LEU A 58 -12.43 -14.48 -2.84
CA LEU A 58 -13.77 -13.92 -3.06
C LEU A 58 -14.60 -14.81 -4.00
N ASN A 59 -14.04 -15.20 -5.13
CA ASN A 59 -14.72 -16.03 -6.12
C ASN A 59 -14.96 -17.47 -5.62
N SER A 60 -14.07 -17.99 -4.78
CA SER A 60 -14.29 -19.27 -4.07
C SER A 60 -15.52 -19.21 -3.15
N ASP A 61 -15.68 -18.10 -2.39
CA ASP A 61 -16.89 -17.91 -1.59
C ASP A 61 -18.14 -17.84 -2.46
N ARG A 62 -18.12 -17.09 -3.58
CA ARG A 62 -19.25 -17.06 -4.52
C ARG A 62 -19.59 -18.46 -5.05
N GLY A 63 -18.58 -19.27 -5.37
CA GLY A 63 -18.78 -20.66 -5.81
C GLY A 63 -19.49 -21.53 -4.76
N ARG A 64 -19.19 -21.35 -3.46
CA ARG A 64 -19.87 -22.04 -2.36
C ARG A 64 -21.36 -21.70 -2.27
N TYR A 65 -21.78 -20.57 -2.81
CA TYR A 65 -23.17 -20.13 -2.90
C TYR A 65 -23.77 -20.33 -4.30
N ASN A 66 -23.12 -21.12 -5.16
CA ASN A 66 -23.54 -21.40 -6.55
C ASN A 66 -23.70 -20.15 -7.41
N LEU A 67 -22.91 -19.11 -7.14
CA LEU A 67 -22.91 -17.87 -7.93
C LEU A 67 -21.75 -17.87 -8.93
N PRO A 68 -21.95 -17.28 -10.13
CA PRO A 68 -20.86 -17.14 -11.09
C PRO A 68 -19.74 -16.26 -10.52
N ALA A 69 -18.50 -16.58 -10.89
CA ALA A 69 -17.36 -15.75 -10.53
C ALA A 69 -17.50 -14.34 -11.10
N LEU A 70 -17.04 -13.32 -10.35
CA LEU A 70 -16.86 -11.97 -10.87
C LEU A 70 -15.57 -11.92 -11.68
N THR A 71 -15.57 -11.15 -12.76
CA THR A 71 -14.34 -10.80 -13.48
C THR A 71 -13.49 -9.90 -12.61
N ILE A 72 -12.25 -10.31 -12.31
CA ILE A 72 -11.28 -9.45 -11.65
C ILE A 72 -10.77 -8.45 -12.69
N ASP A 73 -11.19 -7.21 -12.57
CA ASP A 73 -10.87 -6.15 -13.54
C ASP A 73 -9.57 -5.44 -13.11
N PRO A 74 -8.52 -5.44 -13.96
CA PRO A 74 -7.22 -4.87 -13.59
C PRO A 74 -7.25 -3.36 -13.33
N GLU A 75 -8.03 -2.60 -14.10
CA GLU A 75 -8.13 -1.15 -13.91
C GLU A 75 -8.92 -0.81 -12.65
N LEU A 76 -9.99 -1.54 -12.38
CA LEU A 76 -10.74 -1.40 -11.13
C LEU A 76 -9.87 -1.81 -9.92
N SER A 77 -9.00 -2.81 -10.09
CA SER A 77 -8.04 -3.24 -9.05
C SER A 77 -6.98 -2.17 -8.79
N ARG A 78 -6.52 -1.46 -9.82
CA ARG A 78 -5.64 -0.30 -9.66
C ARG A 78 -6.30 0.77 -8.76
N ILE A 79 -7.57 1.08 -8.97
CA ILE A 79 -8.32 2.05 -8.16
C ILE A 79 -8.47 1.53 -6.72
N ALA A 80 -8.81 0.26 -6.55
CA ALA A 80 -8.91 -0.39 -5.23
C ALA A 80 -7.57 -0.39 -4.48
N ARG A 81 -6.45 -0.60 -5.19
CA ARG A 81 -5.09 -0.53 -4.64
C ARG A 81 -4.77 0.86 -4.11
N ILE A 82 -5.08 1.91 -4.88
CA ILE A 82 -4.94 3.30 -4.43
C ILE A 82 -5.68 3.52 -3.12
N LYS A 83 -6.91 3.00 -2.98
CA LYS A 83 -7.69 3.10 -1.74
C LYS A 83 -7.01 2.40 -0.56
N SER A 84 -6.55 1.16 -0.75
CA SER A 84 -5.88 0.40 0.31
C SER A 84 -4.61 1.08 0.80
N GLN A 85 -3.86 1.67 -0.12
CA GLN A 85 -2.61 2.36 0.20
C GLN A 85 -2.85 3.74 0.81
N ASP A 86 -3.89 4.46 0.38
CA ASP A 86 -4.30 5.71 1.00
C ASP A 86 -4.72 5.50 2.47
N MET A 87 -5.45 4.43 2.76
CA MET A 87 -5.77 4.04 4.14
C MET A 87 -4.51 3.72 4.95
N LEU A 88 -3.58 2.97 4.37
CA LEU A 88 -2.32 2.61 5.05
C LEU A 88 -1.44 3.83 5.29
N ALA A 89 -1.20 4.65 4.28
CA ALA A 89 -0.33 5.83 4.36
C ALA A 89 -0.92 6.91 5.28
N GLY A 90 -2.25 7.10 5.22
CA GLY A 90 -2.96 8.07 6.06
C GLY A 90 -3.25 7.59 7.48
N GLY A 91 -2.95 6.33 7.82
CA GLY A 91 -3.19 5.76 9.15
C GLY A 91 -4.68 5.68 9.52
N TYR A 92 -5.57 5.55 8.55
CA TYR A 92 -7.02 5.48 8.78
C TYR A 92 -7.64 4.21 8.19
N PHE A 93 -8.88 3.91 8.61
CA PHE A 93 -9.68 2.81 8.07
C PHE A 93 -11.12 3.26 7.92
N SER A 94 -11.51 3.65 6.71
CA SER A 94 -12.83 4.24 6.40
C SER A 94 -13.18 4.08 4.93
N HIS A 95 -14.48 3.96 4.64
CA HIS A 95 -15.01 4.01 3.27
C HIS A 95 -14.77 5.36 2.57
N THR A 96 -14.78 6.45 3.32
CA THR A 96 -14.49 7.79 2.77
C THR A 96 -13.03 8.13 2.97
N SER A 97 -12.32 8.34 1.86
CA SER A 97 -10.94 8.82 1.85
C SER A 97 -10.90 10.34 2.08
N PRO A 98 -10.01 10.85 2.95
CA PRO A 98 -9.75 12.28 3.04
C PRO A 98 -9.22 12.88 1.72
N THR A 99 -8.51 12.07 0.91
CA THR A 99 -7.85 12.49 -0.33
C THR A 99 -8.77 12.33 -1.56
N TYR A 100 -9.52 11.22 -1.60
CA TYR A 100 -10.24 10.79 -2.81
C TYR A 100 -11.76 10.75 -2.65
N GLY A 101 -12.30 10.96 -1.44
CA GLY A 101 -13.74 10.86 -1.18
C GLY A 101 -14.25 9.42 -1.09
N SER A 102 -15.50 9.21 -1.51
CA SER A 102 -16.13 7.90 -1.56
C SER A 102 -15.63 7.06 -2.75
N VAL A 103 -15.99 5.75 -2.78
CA VAL A 103 -15.69 4.90 -3.94
C VAL A 103 -16.24 5.47 -5.25
N ARG A 104 -17.39 6.13 -5.22
CA ARG A 104 -17.98 6.77 -6.43
C ARG A 104 -17.16 7.96 -6.89
N ASP A 105 -16.67 8.77 -5.94
CA ASP A 105 -15.77 9.89 -6.25
C ASP A 105 -14.47 9.39 -6.86
N MET A 106 -13.91 8.30 -6.35
CA MET A 106 -12.73 7.65 -6.91
C MET A 106 -12.97 7.13 -8.33
N LEU A 107 -14.06 6.39 -8.57
CA LEU A 107 -14.41 5.88 -9.89
C LEU A 107 -14.57 7.02 -10.92
N THR A 108 -15.25 8.10 -10.51
CA THR A 108 -15.42 9.29 -11.36
C THR A 108 -14.08 9.97 -11.63
N ARG A 109 -13.25 10.18 -10.60
CA ARG A 109 -11.93 10.83 -10.69
C ARG A 109 -10.98 10.09 -11.63
N PHE A 110 -11.01 8.76 -11.59
CA PHE A 110 -10.15 7.89 -12.42
C PHE A 110 -10.80 7.50 -13.75
N GLY A 111 -11.98 8.03 -14.06
CA GLY A 111 -12.65 7.83 -15.36
C GLY A 111 -13.16 6.41 -15.57
N TYR A 112 -13.38 5.63 -14.50
CA TYR A 112 -13.90 4.26 -14.62
C TYR A 112 -15.41 4.25 -14.81
N PRO A 113 -15.95 3.72 -15.93
CA PRO A 113 -17.39 3.71 -16.19
C PRO A 113 -18.10 2.65 -15.34
N TYR A 114 -19.22 3.00 -14.73
CA TYR A 114 -20.07 2.08 -13.98
C TYR A 114 -21.53 2.51 -13.98
N SER A 115 -22.46 1.57 -13.84
CA SER A 115 -23.88 1.83 -13.61
C SER A 115 -24.30 1.53 -12.17
N ALA A 116 -23.56 0.65 -11.49
CA ALA A 116 -23.70 0.34 -10.06
C ALA A 116 -22.33 0.09 -9.46
N ALA A 117 -22.10 0.59 -8.24
CA ALA A 117 -20.86 0.39 -7.53
C ALA A 117 -21.09 0.21 -6.03
N SER A 118 -20.26 -0.63 -5.41
CA SER A 118 -20.20 -0.84 -3.96
C SER A 118 -18.76 -1.12 -3.54
N GLU A 119 -18.49 -1.01 -2.24
CA GLU A 119 -17.16 -1.22 -1.68
C GLU A 119 -17.24 -2.09 -0.42
N ASN A 120 -16.25 -2.98 -0.28
CA ASN A 120 -15.89 -3.60 0.98
C ASN A 120 -14.46 -3.21 1.33
N ILE A 121 -14.18 -2.99 2.61
CA ILE A 121 -12.83 -2.82 3.13
C ILE A 121 -12.61 -3.76 4.31
N ALA A 122 -11.41 -4.31 4.42
CA ALA A 122 -10.98 -5.14 5.55
C ALA A 122 -9.54 -4.81 5.94
N ARG A 123 -9.23 -4.95 7.25
CA ARG A 123 -7.88 -4.92 7.77
C ARG A 123 -7.67 -6.15 8.64
N HIS A 124 -6.70 -6.98 8.30
CA HIS A 124 -6.43 -8.23 9.03
C HIS A 124 -4.96 -8.66 8.93
N SER A 125 -4.59 -9.74 9.64
CA SER A 125 -3.23 -10.29 9.59
C SER A 125 -2.95 -11.15 8.35
N THR A 126 -3.97 -11.62 7.62
CA THR A 126 -3.82 -12.34 6.34
C THR A 126 -5.00 -12.07 5.41
N LEU A 127 -4.85 -12.41 4.12
CA LEU A 127 -5.91 -12.29 3.11
C LEU A 127 -7.10 -13.21 3.40
N GLU A 128 -6.85 -14.45 3.83
CA GLU A 128 -7.89 -15.41 4.17
C GLU A 128 -8.74 -14.92 5.35
N LYS A 129 -8.10 -14.37 6.39
CA LYS A 129 -8.81 -13.81 7.53
C LYS A 129 -9.58 -12.56 7.17
N ALA A 130 -9.03 -11.71 6.28
CA ALA A 130 -9.75 -10.56 5.74
C ALA A 130 -11.01 -11.00 4.99
N GLN A 131 -10.90 -11.99 4.08
CA GLN A 131 -12.03 -12.52 3.32
C GLN A 131 -13.05 -13.20 4.24
N ALA A 132 -12.60 -14.00 5.23
CA ALA A 132 -13.48 -14.63 6.21
C ALA A 132 -14.28 -13.60 7.02
N ALA A 133 -13.65 -12.48 7.41
CA ALA A 133 -14.34 -11.39 8.09
C ALA A 133 -15.40 -10.72 7.19
N LEU A 134 -15.06 -10.49 5.92
CA LEU A 134 -15.98 -9.90 4.95
C LEU A 134 -17.20 -10.79 4.69
N ILE A 135 -17.01 -12.09 4.46
CA ILE A 135 -18.13 -13.00 4.20
C ILE A 135 -18.97 -13.26 5.46
N SER A 136 -18.39 -13.14 6.66
CA SER A 136 -19.12 -13.30 7.92
C SER A 136 -19.97 -12.07 8.28
N SER A 137 -19.61 -10.89 7.79
CA SER A 137 -20.34 -9.63 8.01
C SER A 137 -21.56 -9.52 7.09
N PRO A 138 -22.80 -9.40 7.59
CA PRO A 138 -23.99 -9.31 6.73
C PRO A 138 -23.95 -8.18 5.72
N GLY A 139 -23.36 -7.04 6.07
CA GLY A 139 -23.22 -5.88 5.18
C GLY A 139 -22.26 -6.15 4.01
N HIS A 140 -21.06 -6.64 4.32
CA HIS A 140 -20.04 -6.94 3.31
C HIS A 140 -20.42 -8.17 2.47
N ARG A 141 -20.99 -9.21 3.11
CA ARG A 141 -21.47 -10.43 2.42
C ARG A 141 -22.49 -10.11 1.34
N ARG A 142 -23.39 -9.14 1.54
CA ARG A 142 -24.34 -8.72 0.51
C ARG A 142 -23.65 -8.27 -0.77
N ASN A 143 -22.52 -7.58 -0.67
CA ASN A 143 -21.75 -7.17 -1.83
C ASN A 143 -21.06 -8.36 -2.48
N VAL A 144 -20.40 -9.23 -1.70
CA VAL A 144 -19.72 -10.43 -2.21
C VAL A 144 -20.70 -11.36 -2.95
N LEU A 145 -21.90 -11.55 -2.43
CA LEU A 145 -22.91 -12.48 -2.98
C LEU A 145 -23.93 -11.80 -3.91
N SER A 146 -23.75 -10.51 -4.22
CA SER A 146 -24.65 -9.81 -5.13
C SER A 146 -24.62 -10.38 -6.54
N THR A 147 -25.78 -10.48 -7.16
CA THR A 147 -25.96 -10.82 -8.58
C THR A 147 -25.98 -9.57 -9.48
N THR A 148 -26.00 -8.38 -8.88
CA THR A 148 -26.00 -7.12 -9.62
C THR A 148 -24.63 -6.86 -10.27
N PHE A 149 -23.53 -7.19 -9.56
CA PHE A 149 -22.20 -6.91 -10.03
C PHE A 149 -21.67 -8.02 -10.93
N THR A 150 -20.87 -7.63 -11.93
CA THR A 150 -20.20 -8.53 -12.88
C THR A 150 -18.68 -8.45 -12.79
N LYS A 151 -18.17 -7.38 -12.20
CA LYS A 151 -16.74 -7.10 -12.05
C LYS A 151 -16.39 -6.80 -10.59
N VAL A 152 -15.16 -7.11 -10.24
CA VAL A 152 -14.56 -6.71 -8.96
C VAL A 152 -13.13 -6.20 -9.19
N GLY A 153 -12.79 -5.10 -8.53
CA GLY A 153 -11.41 -4.64 -8.38
C GLY A 153 -10.92 -5.00 -6.98
N ILE A 154 -9.73 -5.56 -6.90
CA ILE A 154 -9.09 -5.95 -5.64
C ILE A 154 -7.85 -5.09 -5.44
N GLY A 155 -7.77 -4.42 -4.30
CA GLY A 155 -6.58 -3.68 -3.89
C GLY A 155 -6.05 -4.20 -2.56
N VAL A 156 -4.74 -4.41 -2.49
CA VAL A 156 -4.05 -4.85 -1.28
C VAL A 156 -2.89 -3.91 -0.97
N ALA A 157 -2.79 -3.51 0.31
CA ALA A 157 -1.62 -2.84 0.86
C ALA A 157 -1.20 -3.56 2.14
N THR A 158 0.12 -3.77 2.33
CA THR A 158 0.65 -4.55 3.45
C THR A 158 1.54 -3.66 4.33
N THR A 159 1.32 -3.68 5.65
CA THR A 159 2.17 -2.99 6.61
C THR A 159 3.50 -3.73 6.79
N PRO A 160 4.56 -3.06 7.33
CA PRO A 160 5.82 -3.73 7.66
C PRO A 160 5.65 -4.93 8.61
N GLU A 161 4.64 -4.91 9.49
CA GLU A 161 4.32 -5.97 10.44
C GLU A 161 3.49 -7.10 9.82
N GLY A 162 3.14 -7.01 8.51
CA GLY A 162 2.42 -8.03 7.77
C GLY A 162 0.90 -7.92 7.82
N TYR A 163 0.30 -6.86 8.40
CA TYR A 163 -1.15 -6.64 8.30
C TYR A 163 -1.51 -6.19 6.88
N VAL A 164 -2.63 -6.72 6.38
CA VAL A 164 -3.16 -6.36 5.06
C VAL A 164 -4.37 -5.43 5.17
N TYR A 165 -4.37 -4.38 4.36
CA TYR A 165 -5.55 -3.58 4.04
C TYR A 165 -6.07 -4.07 2.70
N VAL A 166 -7.32 -4.52 2.67
CA VAL A 166 -7.96 -5.05 1.47
C VAL A 166 -9.13 -4.17 1.11
N THR A 167 -9.19 -3.74 -0.15
CA THR A 167 -10.34 -3.06 -0.74
C THR A 167 -10.90 -3.92 -1.87
N GLN A 168 -12.21 -4.15 -1.86
CA GLN A 168 -12.96 -4.79 -2.94
C GLN A 168 -13.93 -3.76 -3.50
N ILE A 169 -13.76 -3.34 -4.74
CA ILE A 169 -14.71 -2.45 -5.43
C ILE A 169 -15.51 -3.32 -6.41
N PHE A 170 -16.81 -3.33 -6.23
CA PHE A 170 -17.76 -4.08 -7.07
C PHE A 170 -18.38 -3.13 -8.08
N CYS A 171 -18.44 -3.51 -9.36
CA CYS A 171 -19.05 -2.72 -10.43
C CYS A 171 -19.90 -3.55 -11.40
N ARG A 172 -20.85 -2.83 -12.00
CA ARG A 172 -21.62 -3.26 -13.18
C ARG A 172 -21.47 -2.22 -14.28
#